data_597c9650dff60995942d48d04592b132
#
_entry.id   597c9650dff60995942d48d04592b132
#
_cell.length_a   1.000
_cell.length_b   1.000
_cell.length_c   1.000
_cell.angle_alpha   90.00
_cell.angle_beta   90.00
_cell.angle_gamma   90.00
#
_symmetry.space_group_name_H-M   'P 1'
#
loop_
_entity.id
_entity.type
_entity.pdbx_description
1 polymer ?
#
loop_
_entity_poly.entity_id
_entity_poly.type
_entity_poly.pdbx_seq_one_letter_code
_entity_poly.pdbx_strand_id
1 'polypeptide(L)'
;MHRWLFVMLALLPGLGLADERVKVCYGYGCLVQADVRYSDGQLGDVRRLLFAAVDAAEERKMLALAIGRLYAWAGEQSDIHNDRGGNYADGGIPGKMDCIDHSTSTTRLLGLLAERGYLRWHRVREIEARSFAWLIPSHWSAVIEEKTEGEAPRFVVDSWFVDNGQPAVILPLDEWKKGAGPDV
;
A
#
# COMPACT_ATOMS: atom_id res chain seq x y z
N MET A 1 18.48 58.38 -27.12
CA MET A 1 18.52 56.99 -27.57
C MET A 1 18.08 56.11 -26.38
N HIS A 2 16.80 55.70 -26.30
CA HIS A 2 16.25 54.87 -25.19
C HIS A 2 16.27 53.42 -25.64
N ARG A 3 17.10 52.60 -24.97
CA ARG A 3 17.13 51.15 -25.16
C ARG A 3 16.05 50.50 -24.25
N TRP A 4 14.99 49.99 -24.86
CA TRP A 4 14.00 49.17 -24.18
C TRP A 4 14.58 47.76 -23.99
N LEU A 5 14.83 47.36 -22.73
CA LEU A 5 15.12 45.98 -22.36
C LEU A 5 13.79 45.21 -22.28
N PHE A 6 13.55 44.34 -23.25
CA PHE A 6 12.47 43.34 -23.14
C PHE A 6 12.96 42.21 -22.22
N VAL A 7 12.40 42.17 -21.03
CA VAL A 7 12.55 40.99 -20.15
C VAL A 7 11.59 39.92 -20.65
N MET A 8 12.11 38.87 -21.32
CA MET A 8 11.36 37.67 -21.63
C MET A 8 11.17 36.87 -20.33
N LEU A 9 9.95 36.92 -19.80
CA LEU A 9 9.53 36.05 -18.70
C LEU A 9 9.33 34.64 -19.29
N ALA A 10 10.30 33.75 -19.11
CA ALA A 10 10.17 32.33 -19.47
C ALA A 10 9.14 31.69 -18.54
N LEU A 11 7.94 31.43 -19.05
CA LEU A 11 6.96 30.54 -18.41
C LEU A 11 7.57 29.12 -18.41
N LEU A 12 8.13 28.73 -17.28
CA LEU A 12 8.46 27.32 -17.03
C LEU A 12 7.14 26.54 -17.01
N PRO A 13 6.95 25.52 -17.88
CA PRO A 13 5.81 24.65 -17.76
C PRO A 13 5.90 23.98 -16.37
N GLY A 14 4.86 24.17 -15.56
CA GLY A 14 4.74 23.43 -14.31
C GLY A 14 4.83 21.94 -14.64
N LEU A 15 5.80 21.23 -14.06
CA LEU A 15 5.87 19.78 -14.08
C LEU A 15 4.63 19.27 -13.32
N GLY A 16 3.52 19.16 -14.02
CA GLY A 16 2.38 18.37 -13.55
C GLY A 16 2.90 16.96 -13.36
N LEU A 17 2.90 16.48 -12.13
CA LEU A 17 3.22 15.08 -11.85
C LEU A 17 2.16 14.25 -12.57
N ALA A 18 2.59 13.35 -13.44
CA ALA A 18 1.67 12.47 -14.15
C ALA A 18 0.99 11.51 -13.16
N ASP A 19 -0.27 11.18 -13.44
CA ASP A 19 -0.98 10.15 -12.69
C ASP A 19 -0.18 8.85 -12.64
N GLU A 20 -0.15 8.22 -11.48
CA GLU A 20 0.58 6.98 -11.29
C GLU A 20 -0.30 5.77 -11.59
N ARG A 21 0.32 4.71 -12.09
CA ARG A 21 -0.35 3.43 -12.37
C ARG A 21 0.27 2.32 -11.55
N VAL A 22 -0.57 1.57 -10.88
CA VAL A 22 -0.17 0.39 -10.11
C VAL A 22 -1.00 -0.80 -10.56
N LYS A 23 -0.34 -1.94 -10.78
CA LYS A 23 -1.03 -3.22 -11.03
C LYS A 23 -1.49 -3.82 -9.71
N VAL A 24 -2.80 -4.00 -9.57
CA VAL A 24 -3.43 -4.65 -8.42
C VAL A 24 -3.84 -6.07 -8.82
N CYS A 25 -3.40 -7.05 -8.04
CA CYS A 25 -3.67 -8.48 -8.24
C CYS A 25 -5.04 -8.85 -7.69
N TYR A 26 -5.71 -9.82 -8.33
CA TYR A 26 -6.91 -10.48 -7.81
C TYR A 26 -7.15 -11.81 -8.54
N GLY A 27 -8.15 -12.56 -8.10
CA GLY A 27 -8.51 -13.84 -8.69
C GLY A 27 -7.66 -15.01 -8.22
N TYR A 28 -7.02 -14.86 -7.05
CA TYR A 28 -6.16 -15.83 -6.38
C TYR A 28 -4.82 -16.08 -7.09
N GLY A 29 -3.75 -15.93 -6.34
CA GLY A 29 -2.39 -16.13 -6.86
C GLY A 29 -1.97 -15.12 -7.91
N CYS A 30 -2.55 -13.92 -7.93
CA CYS A 30 -2.28 -12.87 -8.90
C CYS A 30 -2.54 -13.29 -10.38
N LEU A 31 -3.54 -14.14 -10.59
CA LEU A 31 -3.92 -14.60 -11.94
C LEU A 31 -4.48 -13.49 -12.80
N VAL A 32 -5.13 -12.51 -12.20
CA VAL A 32 -5.66 -11.32 -12.87
C VAL A 32 -5.01 -10.07 -12.29
N GLN A 33 -4.77 -9.07 -13.12
CA GLN A 33 -4.22 -7.79 -12.69
C GLN A 33 -4.99 -6.64 -13.33
N ALA A 34 -5.43 -5.68 -12.51
CA ALA A 34 -5.99 -4.41 -12.98
C ALA A 34 -4.92 -3.33 -12.97
N ASP A 35 -4.88 -2.51 -14.03
CA ASP A 35 -4.09 -1.28 -14.08
C ASP A 35 -4.89 -0.16 -13.39
N VAL A 36 -4.59 0.12 -12.15
CA VAL A 36 -5.24 1.16 -11.34
C VAL A 36 -4.49 2.47 -11.48
N ARG A 37 -5.22 3.54 -11.73
CA ARG A 37 -4.68 4.90 -11.87
C ARG A 37 -4.96 5.71 -10.62
N TYR A 38 -3.92 6.32 -10.08
CA TYR A 38 -4.01 7.26 -8.96
C TYR A 38 -3.69 8.66 -9.46
N SER A 39 -4.63 9.59 -9.32
CA SER A 39 -4.43 10.99 -9.68
C SER A 39 -3.50 11.70 -8.68
N ASP A 40 -2.88 12.78 -9.13
CA ASP A 40 -2.07 13.64 -8.24
C ASP A 40 -2.87 14.18 -7.04
N GLY A 41 -4.17 14.44 -7.21
CA GLY A 41 -5.05 14.83 -6.12
C GLY A 41 -5.17 13.75 -5.05
N GLN A 42 -5.46 12.50 -5.46
CA GLN A 42 -5.56 11.34 -4.56
C GLN A 42 -4.23 11.08 -3.84
N LEU A 43 -3.11 11.12 -4.56
CA LEU A 43 -1.79 10.94 -3.96
C LEU A 43 -1.41 12.12 -3.04
N GLY A 44 -1.87 13.33 -3.36
CA GLY A 44 -1.76 14.49 -2.47
C GLY A 44 -2.52 14.32 -1.16
N ASP A 45 -3.71 13.69 -1.19
CA ASP A 45 -4.48 13.36 0.01
C ASP A 45 -3.75 12.33 0.88
N VAL A 46 -3.21 11.27 0.26
CA VAL A 46 -2.40 10.26 0.95
C VAL A 46 -1.14 10.89 1.56
N ARG A 47 -0.47 11.76 0.81
CA ARG A 47 0.70 12.50 1.34
C ARG A 47 0.33 13.32 2.57
N ARG A 48 -0.76 14.10 2.52
CA ARG A 48 -1.20 14.89 3.69
C ARG A 48 -1.48 14.01 4.91
N LEU A 49 -2.12 12.86 4.68
CA LEU A 49 -2.40 11.89 5.74
C LEU A 49 -1.10 11.38 6.38
N LEU A 50 -0.16 10.88 5.58
CA LEU A 50 1.11 10.32 6.07
C LEU A 50 2.00 11.38 6.73
N PHE A 51 2.01 12.60 6.21
CA PHE A 51 2.82 13.70 6.75
C PHE A 51 2.24 14.31 8.05
N ALA A 52 1.02 13.96 8.44
CA ALA A 52 0.47 14.31 9.74
C ALA A 52 1.12 13.52 10.90
N ALA A 53 1.69 12.35 10.62
CA ALA A 53 2.40 11.55 11.60
C ALA A 53 3.65 12.30 12.14
N VAL A 54 3.93 12.20 13.43
CA VAL A 54 5.09 12.83 14.08
C VAL A 54 6.19 11.83 14.45
N ASP A 55 5.90 10.53 14.38
CA ASP A 55 6.83 9.44 14.65
C ASP A 55 6.50 8.17 13.84
N ALA A 56 7.31 7.13 13.99
CA ALA A 56 7.12 5.86 13.29
C ALA A 56 5.81 5.15 13.68
N ALA A 57 5.39 5.24 14.94
CA ALA A 57 4.16 4.59 15.40
C ALA A 57 2.92 5.26 14.81
N GLU A 58 2.93 6.59 14.71
CA GLU A 58 1.87 7.34 14.04
C GLU A 58 1.90 7.13 12.53
N GLU A 59 3.09 7.04 11.90
CA GLU A 59 3.16 6.72 10.46
C GLU A 59 2.50 5.37 10.17
N ARG A 60 2.67 4.34 11.02
CA ARG A 60 1.96 3.06 10.86
C ARG A 60 0.44 3.22 10.91
N LYS A 61 -0.09 4.02 11.83
CA LYS A 61 -1.54 4.29 11.90
C LYS A 61 -2.05 5.00 10.64
N MET A 62 -1.32 6.03 10.20
CA MET A 62 -1.67 6.76 8.98
C MET A 62 -1.50 5.87 7.73
N LEU A 63 -0.51 4.99 7.73
CA LEU A 63 -0.26 4.05 6.64
C LEU A 63 -1.39 3.02 6.50
N ALA A 64 -1.92 2.50 7.61
CA ALA A 64 -3.10 1.63 7.59
C ALA A 64 -4.27 2.29 6.86
N LEU A 65 -4.57 3.55 7.20
CA LEU A 65 -5.61 4.35 6.56
C LEU A 65 -5.28 4.65 5.08
N ALA A 66 -4.03 4.95 4.77
CA ALA A 66 -3.58 5.25 3.42
C ALA A 66 -3.76 4.04 2.48
N ILE A 67 -3.37 2.84 2.93
CA ILE A 67 -3.56 1.60 2.17
C ILE A 67 -5.04 1.33 1.94
N GLY A 68 -5.89 1.47 2.96
CA GLY A 68 -7.34 1.34 2.78
C GLY A 68 -7.89 2.30 1.71
N ARG A 69 -7.49 3.58 1.73
CA ARG A 69 -7.91 4.56 0.71
C ARG A 69 -7.46 4.18 -0.70
N LEU A 70 -6.21 3.71 -0.84
CA LEU A 70 -5.69 3.27 -2.13
C LEU A 70 -6.45 2.06 -2.66
N TYR A 71 -6.82 1.10 -1.80
CA TYR A 71 -7.68 -0.02 -2.17
C TYR A 71 -9.11 0.40 -2.50
N ALA A 72 -9.70 1.37 -1.79
CA ALA A 72 -11.02 1.91 -2.12
C ALA A 72 -11.03 2.48 -3.54
N TRP A 73 -10.07 3.33 -3.90
CA TRP A 73 -9.95 3.87 -5.25
C TRP A 73 -9.62 2.80 -6.31
N ALA A 74 -8.91 1.75 -5.92
CA ALA A 74 -8.68 0.61 -6.80
C ALA A 74 -10.00 -0.17 -7.05
N GLY A 75 -10.84 -0.31 -6.04
CA GLY A 75 -12.16 -0.90 -6.16
C GLY A 75 -13.12 -0.11 -7.04
N GLU A 76 -12.99 1.22 -7.10
CA GLU A 76 -13.75 2.05 -8.06
C GLU A 76 -13.38 1.77 -9.53
N GLN A 77 -12.22 1.18 -9.78
CA GLN A 77 -11.65 0.95 -11.11
C GLN A 77 -11.55 -0.54 -11.50
N SER A 78 -11.89 -1.45 -10.60
CA SER A 78 -11.76 -2.89 -10.80
C SER A 78 -12.75 -3.67 -9.94
N ASP A 79 -12.85 -4.98 -10.17
CA ASP A 79 -13.78 -5.83 -9.44
C ASP A 79 -13.41 -6.06 -7.97
N ILE A 80 -12.24 -5.60 -7.52
CA ILE A 80 -11.79 -5.82 -6.13
C ILE A 80 -12.68 -5.16 -5.07
N HIS A 81 -13.62 -4.29 -5.46
CA HIS A 81 -14.68 -3.81 -4.55
C HIS A 81 -15.53 -4.93 -3.97
N ASN A 82 -15.54 -6.11 -4.61
CA ASN A 82 -16.23 -7.31 -4.14
C ASN A 82 -15.46 -8.06 -3.04
N ASP A 83 -14.19 -7.71 -2.82
CA ASP A 83 -13.35 -8.42 -1.87
C ASP A 83 -13.77 -8.19 -0.41
N ARG A 84 -13.70 -9.26 0.38
CA ARG A 84 -14.06 -9.26 1.80
C ARG A 84 -12.91 -9.84 2.60
N GLY A 85 -12.68 -9.30 3.79
CA GLY A 85 -11.61 -9.76 4.67
C GLY A 85 -11.80 -11.21 5.15
N GLY A 86 -10.69 -11.91 5.30
CA GLY A 86 -10.66 -13.23 5.90
C GLY A 86 -11.22 -14.38 5.04
N ASN A 87 -11.45 -14.16 3.76
CA ASN A 87 -12.05 -15.17 2.87
C ASN A 87 -11.05 -16.25 2.46
N TYR A 88 -11.43 -17.52 2.67
CA TYR A 88 -10.65 -18.69 2.25
C TYR A 88 -11.30 -19.49 1.11
N ALA A 89 -12.59 -19.29 0.83
CA ALA A 89 -13.38 -20.23 0.02
C ALA A 89 -14.23 -19.53 -1.08
N ASP A 90 -13.86 -18.33 -1.50
CA ASP A 90 -14.61 -17.58 -2.51
C ASP A 90 -13.84 -17.44 -3.84
N GLY A 91 -12.87 -18.32 -4.08
CA GLY A 91 -12.18 -18.43 -5.35
C GLY A 91 -13.15 -18.61 -6.51
N GLY A 92 -12.89 -17.92 -7.62
CA GLY A 92 -13.76 -17.93 -8.80
C GLY A 92 -14.85 -16.86 -8.82
N ILE A 93 -15.05 -16.12 -7.74
CA ILE A 93 -15.90 -14.92 -7.73
C ILE A 93 -15.07 -13.73 -8.22
N PRO A 94 -15.55 -12.95 -9.21
CA PRO A 94 -14.79 -11.79 -9.71
C PRO A 94 -14.41 -10.81 -8.62
N GLY A 95 -13.15 -10.39 -8.62
CA GLY A 95 -12.60 -9.39 -7.71
C GLY A 95 -12.16 -9.90 -6.35
N LYS A 96 -12.36 -11.20 -6.04
CA LYS A 96 -11.88 -11.80 -4.79
C LYS A 96 -10.37 -11.96 -4.77
N MET A 97 -9.79 -11.80 -3.60
CA MET A 97 -8.34 -11.74 -3.40
C MET A 97 -7.91 -12.74 -2.33
N ASP A 98 -6.84 -13.49 -2.60
CA ASP A 98 -6.14 -14.28 -1.59
C ASP A 98 -4.97 -13.50 -0.95
N CYS A 99 -4.26 -14.12 -0.01
CA CYS A 99 -3.13 -13.47 0.65
C CYS A 99 -1.95 -13.17 -0.30
N ILE A 100 -1.83 -13.87 -1.43
CA ILE A 100 -0.82 -13.57 -2.47
C ILE A 100 -1.21 -12.30 -3.22
N ASP A 101 -2.48 -12.16 -3.59
CA ASP A 101 -3.02 -10.97 -4.23
C ASP A 101 -2.82 -9.75 -3.33
N HIS A 102 -3.21 -9.86 -2.05
CA HIS A 102 -3.07 -8.79 -1.07
C HIS A 102 -1.62 -8.41 -0.80
N SER A 103 -0.75 -9.38 -0.50
CA SER A 103 0.65 -9.10 -0.19
C SER A 103 1.38 -8.47 -1.37
N THR A 104 1.12 -8.96 -2.59
CA THR A 104 1.71 -8.42 -3.82
C THR A 104 1.23 -7.00 -4.09
N SER A 105 -0.09 -6.78 -4.06
CA SER A 105 -0.68 -5.46 -4.33
C SER A 105 -0.29 -4.44 -3.27
N THR A 106 -0.35 -4.81 -2.00
CA THR A 106 0.06 -3.92 -0.89
C THR A 106 1.53 -3.56 -0.99
N THR A 107 2.42 -4.52 -1.33
CA THR A 107 3.85 -4.21 -1.53
C THR A 107 4.06 -3.21 -2.66
N ARG A 108 3.33 -3.34 -3.79
CA ARG A 108 3.39 -2.37 -4.90
C ARG A 108 2.89 -0.99 -4.50
N LEU A 109 1.80 -0.91 -3.72
CA LEU A 109 1.29 0.36 -3.19
C LEU A 109 2.27 1.00 -2.22
N LEU A 110 2.88 0.23 -1.32
CA LEU A 110 3.93 0.70 -0.43
C LEU A 110 5.16 1.19 -1.22
N GLY A 111 5.53 0.49 -2.29
CA GLY A 111 6.59 0.89 -3.22
C GLY A 111 6.32 2.26 -3.83
N LEU A 112 5.11 2.49 -4.37
CA LEU A 112 4.69 3.80 -4.87
C LEU A 112 4.86 4.90 -3.81
N LEU A 113 4.42 4.64 -2.57
CA LEU A 113 4.55 5.62 -1.49
C LEU A 113 6.00 5.90 -1.11
N ALA A 114 6.85 4.87 -1.14
CA ALA A 114 8.29 4.98 -0.88
C ALA A 114 9.02 5.76 -1.98
N GLU A 115 8.75 5.48 -3.26
CA GLU A 115 9.32 6.16 -4.42
C GLU A 115 8.94 7.65 -4.44
N ARG A 116 7.74 7.99 -3.99
CA ARG A 116 7.31 9.38 -3.82
C ARG A 116 7.84 10.06 -2.55
N GLY A 117 8.62 9.34 -1.72
CA GLY A 117 9.18 9.87 -0.48
C GLY A 117 8.14 10.13 0.61
N TYR A 118 7.00 9.42 0.58
CA TYR A 118 5.91 9.61 1.53
C TYR A 118 6.13 8.84 2.84
N LEU A 119 6.97 7.78 2.82
CA LEU A 119 7.36 7.02 4.01
C LEU A 119 8.59 7.66 4.66
N ARG A 120 8.42 8.36 5.77
CA ARG A 120 9.50 9.07 6.45
C ARG A 120 10.28 8.16 7.40
N TRP A 121 9.57 7.31 8.14
CA TRP A 121 10.15 6.44 9.19
C TRP A 121 10.22 4.97 8.81
N HIS A 122 9.64 4.55 7.67
CA HIS A 122 9.67 3.16 7.23
C HIS A 122 10.27 3.01 5.83
N ARG A 123 10.81 1.82 5.59
CA ARG A 123 11.20 1.32 4.26
C ARG A 123 10.45 0.04 3.96
N VAL A 124 10.17 -0.20 2.70
CA VAL A 124 9.49 -1.41 2.24
C VAL A 124 10.48 -2.57 2.22
N ARG A 125 10.03 -3.76 2.61
CA ARG A 125 10.82 -4.98 2.61
C ARG A 125 10.15 -6.04 1.75
N GLU A 126 10.83 -7.16 1.56
CA GLU A 126 10.28 -8.31 0.87
C GLU A 126 9.06 -8.86 1.61
N ILE A 127 8.14 -9.45 0.83
CA ILE A 127 6.98 -10.16 1.34
C ILE A 127 7.45 -11.29 2.27
N GLU A 128 6.77 -11.43 3.40
CA GLU A 128 7.03 -12.49 4.36
C GLU A 128 5.84 -13.45 4.43
N ALA A 129 6.14 -14.72 4.72
CA ALA A 129 5.14 -15.74 4.96
C ALA A 129 5.19 -16.20 6.41
N ARG A 130 4.02 -16.50 6.98
CA ARG A 130 3.92 -17.29 8.21
C ARG A 130 3.49 -18.71 7.86
N SER A 131 3.94 -19.68 8.66
CA SER A 131 3.64 -21.09 8.43
C SER A 131 2.79 -21.65 9.55
N PHE A 132 1.80 -22.46 9.20
CA PHE A 132 1.10 -23.29 10.16
C PHE A 132 1.91 -24.56 10.41
N ALA A 133 2.07 -24.94 11.68
CA ALA A 133 2.80 -26.16 12.10
C ALA A 133 4.20 -26.29 11.48
N TRP A 134 4.90 -25.19 11.18
CA TRP A 134 6.29 -25.14 10.67
C TRP A 134 6.52 -25.76 9.28
N LEU A 135 5.49 -26.30 8.63
CA LEU A 135 5.63 -27.12 7.44
C LEU A 135 5.01 -26.51 6.17
N ILE A 136 3.93 -25.73 6.31
CA ILE A 136 3.19 -25.20 5.15
C ILE A 136 3.03 -23.69 5.31
N PRO A 137 3.52 -22.88 4.36
CA PRO A 137 3.20 -21.46 4.34
C PRO A 137 1.69 -21.30 4.25
N SER A 138 1.09 -20.63 5.22
CA SER A 138 -0.38 -20.51 5.30
C SER A 138 -0.87 -19.10 5.01
N HIS A 139 -0.01 -18.11 5.12
CA HIS A 139 -0.39 -16.73 4.88
C HIS A 139 0.82 -15.87 4.52
N TRP A 140 0.65 -14.92 3.59
CA TRP A 140 1.66 -13.97 3.12
C TRP A 140 1.22 -12.54 3.41
N SER A 141 2.16 -11.66 3.73
CA SER A 141 1.88 -10.23 3.93
C SER A 141 3.03 -9.35 3.44
N ALA A 142 2.69 -8.13 3.05
CA ALA A 142 3.65 -7.06 2.79
C ALA A 142 4.33 -6.66 4.10
N VAL A 143 5.59 -6.20 4.02
CA VAL A 143 6.40 -5.87 5.19
C VAL A 143 7.02 -4.49 5.06
N ILE A 144 7.03 -3.77 6.16
CA ILE A 144 7.78 -2.52 6.37
C ILE A 144 8.76 -2.68 7.52
N GLU A 145 9.82 -1.88 7.50
CA GLU A 145 10.85 -1.85 8.53
C GLU A 145 11.12 -0.41 8.94
N GLU A 146 11.26 -0.13 10.22
CA GLU A 146 11.61 1.20 10.70
C GLU A 146 13.01 1.62 10.24
N LYS A 147 13.20 2.90 9.95
CA LYS A 147 14.49 3.50 9.62
C LYS A 147 15.20 3.89 10.92
N THR A 148 15.80 2.92 11.58
CA THR A 148 16.58 3.12 12.81
C THR A 148 18.02 2.65 12.62
N GLU A 149 18.91 3.03 13.53
CA GLU A 149 20.24 2.44 13.64
C GLU A 149 20.17 1.09 14.38
N GLY A 150 20.92 0.08 13.90
CA GLY A 150 20.95 -1.26 14.50
C GLY A 150 19.82 -2.17 14.00
N GLU A 151 19.38 -3.10 14.85
CA GLU A 151 18.29 -4.02 14.54
C GLU A 151 16.95 -3.26 14.49
N ALA A 152 16.39 -3.17 13.30
CA ALA A 152 15.23 -2.37 13.03
C ALA A 152 13.93 -3.17 13.21
N PRO A 153 12.93 -2.66 13.94
CA PRO A 153 11.63 -3.31 14.06
C PRO A 153 10.96 -3.46 12.69
N ARG A 154 10.36 -4.64 12.45
CA ARG A 154 9.62 -4.94 11.23
C ARG A 154 8.16 -5.17 11.55
N PHE A 155 7.29 -4.78 10.61
CA PHE A 155 5.85 -4.88 10.75
C PHE A 155 5.25 -5.40 9.46
N VAL A 156 4.21 -6.23 9.55
CA VAL A 156 3.37 -6.57 8.41
C VAL A 156 2.38 -5.43 8.14
N VAL A 157 2.03 -5.27 6.87
CA VAL A 157 0.91 -4.43 6.41
C VAL A 157 -0.06 -5.37 5.71
N ASP A 158 -1.00 -5.89 6.47
CA ASP A 158 -1.86 -6.99 6.06
C ASP A 158 -3.27 -6.49 5.75
N SER A 159 -3.57 -6.37 4.47
CA SER A 159 -4.88 -5.94 4.00
C SER A 159 -5.87 -7.11 3.80
N TRP A 160 -5.41 -8.36 3.91
CA TRP A 160 -6.26 -9.53 3.72
C TRP A 160 -7.31 -9.71 4.84
N PHE A 161 -7.04 -9.20 6.04
CA PHE A 161 -7.97 -9.30 7.17
C PHE A 161 -9.21 -8.41 7.06
N VAL A 162 -9.25 -7.50 6.09
CA VAL A 162 -10.27 -6.45 6.05
C VAL A 162 -10.93 -6.36 4.68
N ASP A 163 -12.18 -5.90 4.67
CA ASP A 163 -12.90 -5.62 3.42
C ASP A 163 -12.17 -4.57 2.59
N ASN A 164 -12.37 -4.62 1.27
CA ASN A 164 -11.82 -3.61 0.38
C ASN A 164 -12.12 -2.18 0.87
N GLY A 165 -11.08 -1.36 0.92
CA GLY A 165 -11.19 0.04 1.36
C GLY A 165 -11.11 0.26 2.87
N GLN A 166 -11.10 -0.78 3.69
CA GLN A 166 -10.88 -0.67 5.13
C GLN A 166 -9.39 -0.51 5.46
N PRO A 167 -9.05 0.13 6.60
CA PRO A 167 -7.66 0.28 7.02
C PRO A 167 -6.96 -1.08 7.17
N ALA A 168 -5.75 -1.21 6.60
CA ALA A 168 -4.96 -2.43 6.72
C ALA A 168 -4.58 -2.72 8.18
N VAL A 169 -4.42 -4.00 8.52
CA VAL A 169 -3.91 -4.43 9.82
C VAL A 169 -2.39 -4.31 9.83
N ILE A 170 -1.83 -3.59 10.81
CA ILE A 170 -0.38 -3.47 10.97
C ILE A 170 0.03 -4.03 12.32
N LEU A 171 0.86 -5.08 12.31
CA LEU A 171 1.33 -5.81 13.49
C LEU A 171 2.84 -6.00 13.47
N PRO A 172 3.51 -6.11 14.63
CA PRO A 172 4.89 -6.58 14.68
C PRO A 172 5.05 -7.92 13.96
N LEU A 173 6.08 -8.03 13.12
CA LEU A 173 6.31 -9.21 12.28
C LEU A 173 6.45 -10.51 13.09
N ASP A 174 7.12 -10.44 14.23
CA ASP A 174 7.34 -11.58 15.12
C ASP A 174 6.05 -12.08 15.80
N GLU A 175 5.14 -11.15 16.15
CA GLU A 175 3.82 -11.50 16.68
C GLU A 175 2.92 -12.10 15.60
N TRP A 176 2.91 -11.47 14.41
CA TRP A 176 2.17 -11.99 13.28
C TRP A 176 2.64 -13.40 12.89
N LYS A 177 3.96 -13.67 12.92
CA LYS A 177 4.52 -15.02 12.67
C LYS A 177 4.09 -16.06 13.71
N LYS A 178 3.73 -15.64 14.91
CA LYS A 178 3.17 -16.51 15.97
C LYS A 178 1.66 -16.71 15.83
N GLY A 179 1.03 -16.12 14.84
CA GLY A 179 -0.40 -16.25 14.57
C GLY A 179 -1.26 -15.05 14.97
N ALA A 180 -0.65 -13.95 15.46
CA ALA A 180 -1.44 -12.77 15.78
C ALA A 180 -2.17 -12.23 14.54
N GLY A 181 -3.39 -11.76 14.74
CA GLY A 181 -4.28 -11.18 13.73
C GLY A 181 -5.69 -11.05 14.29
N PRO A 182 -6.57 -10.31 13.60
CA PRO A 182 -8.00 -10.33 13.91
C PRO A 182 -8.60 -11.73 13.72
N ASP A 183 -9.66 -12.04 14.47
CA ASP A 183 -10.52 -13.18 14.21
C ASP A 183 -11.35 -12.89 12.95
N VAL A 184 -11.20 -13.71 11.92
CA VAL A 184 -11.89 -13.63 10.62
C VAL A 184 -12.45 -14.96 10.17
#